data_ebd0abc76d85790eef9e54e782a1b854
#
_entry.id   ebd0abc76d85790eef9e54e782a1b854
#
_cell.length_a   1.000
_cell.length_b   1.000
_cell.length_c   1.000
_cell.angle_alpha   90.00
_cell.angle_beta   90.00
_cell.angle_gamma   90.00
#
_symmetry.space_group_name_H-M   'P 1'
#
loop_
_entity.id
_entity.type
_entity.pdbx_description
1 polymer ?
#
loop_
_entity_poly.entity_id
_entity_poly.type
_entity_poly.pdbx_seq_one_letter_code
_entity_poly.pdbx_strand_id
1 'polypeptide(L)'
;ITEVVKATVIYGSQSISMAFINYTHTDARADIERIAGYTPVSDYGSEAKAHKREIGKVGAHRFVLSPDLPKIVNSGASVGGTGLLSTGGSTIDVYQMFTVAKYAWGHVAFRGMDAIDYNHIPVDKVDKSDPTGERGYCSGTFYDVGLVTNHGWMAATEFGCSSLT
;
A
#
# COMPACT_ATOMS: atom_id res chain seq x y z
N ILE A 1 2.52 -24.41 -3.53
CA ILE A 1 1.84 -23.08 -3.40
C ILE A 1 1.13 -23.14 -2.07
N THR A 2 1.65 -22.40 -1.09
CA THR A 2 1.04 -22.32 0.22
C THR A 2 -0.27 -21.55 0.07
N GLU A 3 -1.39 -22.18 0.39
CA GLU A 3 -2.70 -21.55 0.31
C GLU A 3 -2.74 -20.37 1.30
N VAL A 4 -2.80 -19.16 0.78
CA VAL A 4 -2.92 -17.96 1.60
C VAL A 4 -4.27 -17.96 2.29
N VAL A 5 -4.30 -17.89 3.61
CA VAL A 5 -5.52 -17.99 4.39
C VAL A 5 -6.46 -16.83 4.05
N LYS A 6 -7.67 -17.14 3.62
CA LYS A 6 -8.70 -16.15 3.31
C LYS A 6 -8.97 -15.25 4.51
N ALA A 7 -8.94 -13.95 4.28
CA ALA A 7 -9.15 -12.95 5.32
C ALA A 7 -10.56 -12.37 5.27
N THR A 8 -11.23 -12.29 6.42
CA THR A 8 -12.39 -11.42 6.59
C THR A 8 -11.88 -10.06 7.04
N VAL A 9 -12.05 -9.05 6.21
CA VAL A 9 -11.71 -7.68 6.57
C VAL A 9 -12.95 -7.01 7.16
N ILE A 10 -12.84 -6.55 8.40
CA ILE A 10 -13.89 -5.75 9.04
C ILE A 10 -13.50 -4.29 8.87
N TYR A 11 -14.34 -3.55 8.17
CA TYR A 11 -14.19 -2.10 8.02
C TYR A 11 -15.39 -1.41 8.68
N GLY A 12 -15.13 -0.77 9.82
CA GLY A 12 -16.21 -0.21 10.66
C GLY A 12 -17.14 -1.31 11.19
N SER A 13 -18.45 -1.14 11.01
CA SER A 13 -19.48 -2.12 11.40
C SER A 13 -19.84 -3.13 10.30
N GLN A 14 -19.23 -3.03 9.12
CA GLN A 14 -19.51 -3.93 7.99
C GLN A 14 -18.42 -4.99 7.83
N SER A 15 -18.83 -6.25 7.80
CA SER A 15 -17.97 -7.35 7.42
C SER A 15 -17.83 -7.41 5.91
N ILE A 16 -16.62 -7.23 5.40
CA ILE A 16 -16.31 -7.49 4.00
C ILE A 16 -16.08 -8.99 3.87
N SER A 17 -16.77 -9.63 2.92
CA SER A 17 -16.59 -11.05 2.64
C SER A 17 -15.13 -11.40 2.38
N MET A 18 -14.73 -12.61 2.77
CA MET A 18 -13.34 -13.12 2.68
C MET A 18 -12.64 -12.64 1.42
N ALA A 19 -11.61 -11.78 1.57
CA ALA A 19 -10.88 -11.20 0.47
C ALA A 19 -9.38 -11.16 0.77
N PHE A 20 -8.59 -11.34 -0.27
CA PHE A 20 -7.17 -10.99 -0.27
C PHE A 20 -7.03 -9.56 -0.75
N ILE A 21 -6.23 -8.77 -0.09
CA ILE A 21 -5.94 -7.40 -0.54
C ILE A 21 -4.62 -7.43 -1.28
N ASN A 22 -4.65 -6.96 -2.52
CA ASN A 22 -3.50 -6.86 -3.38
C ASN A 22 -3.12 -5.40 -3.51
N TYR A 23 -1.94 -5.05 -3.00
CA TYR A 23 -1.36 -3.72 -3.15
C TYR A 23 -0.41 -3.72 -4.34
N THR A 24 -0.59 -2.80 -5.28
CA THR A 24 0.28 -2.67 -6.45
C THR A 24 0.43 -1.21 -6.89
N HIS A 25 1.37 -0.96 -7.78
CA HIS A 25 1.60 0.37 -8.33
C HIS A 25 0.46 0.81 -9.27
N THR A 26 0.28 2.12 -9.40
CA THR A 26 -0.78 2.72 -10.24
C THR A 26 -0.66 2.36 -11.72
N ASP A 27 0.54 2.12 -12.22
CA ASP A 27 0.79 1.76 -13.63
C ASP A 27 0.16 0.41 -14.02
N ALA A 28 -0.05 -0.48 -13.05
CA ALA A 28 -0.68 -1.78 -13.27
C ALA A 28 -2.21 -1.71 -13.50
N ARG A 29 -2.81 -0.54 -13.36
CA ARG A 29 -4.27 -0.37 -13.43
C ARG A 29 -4.89 -0.96 -14.69
N ALA A 30 -4.36 -0.61 -15.85
CA ALA A 30 -4.93 -1.05 -17.12
C ALA A 30 -4.86 -2.57 -17.32
N ASP A 31 -3.79 -3.19 -16.83
CA ASP A 31 -3.63 -4.64 -16.92
C ASP A 31 -4.61 -5.36 -15.99
N ILE A 32 -4.84 -4.82 -14.78
CA ILE A 32 -5.82 -5.35 -13.83
C ILE A 32 -7.25 -5.23 -14.39
N GLU A 33 -7.60 -4.10 -14.98
CA GLU A 33 -8.93 -3.87 -15.55
C GLU A 33 -9.22 -4.80 -16.77
N ARG A 34 -8.17 -5.34 -17.42
CA ARG A 34 -8.28 -6.30 -18.52
C ARG A 34 -8.43 -7.76 -18.07
N ILE A 35 -8.25 -8.05 -16.79
CA ILE A 35 -8.38 -9.43 -16.28
C ILE A 35 -9.82 -9.92 -16.44
N ALA A 36 -9.98 -11.11 -16.99
CA ALA A 36 -11.30 -11.72 -17.13
C ALA A 36 -11.99 -11.89 -15.76
N GLY A 37 -13.24 -11.41 -15.66
CA GLY A 37 -13.99 -11.43 -14.39
C GLY A 37 -13.71 -10.25 -13.46
N TYR A 38 -13.02 -9.21 -13.95
CA TYR A 38 -12.83 -7.98 -13.21
C TYR A 38 -14.18 -7.28 -12.97
N THR A 39 -14.42 -6.91 -11.74
CA THR A 39 -15.60 -6.15 -11.32
C THR A 39 -15.14 -4.81 -10.73
N PRO A 40 -15.43 -3.68 -11.38
CA PRO A 40 -15.06 -2.36 -10.86
C PRO A 40 -15.83 -2.03 -9.58
N VAL A 41 -15.30 -1.12 -8.80
CA VAL A 41 -15.92 -0.68 -7.54
C VAL A 41 -17.33 -0.09 -7.74
N SER A 42 -17.59 0.52 -8.90
CA SER A 42 -18.93 1.02 -9.26
C SER A 42 -20.01 -0.06 -9.24
N ASP A 43 -19.63 -1.29 -9.52
CA ASP A 43 -20.54 -2.42 -9.72
C ASP A 43 -20.67 -3.32 -8.48
N TYR A 44 -20.12 -2.89 -7.34
CA TYR A 44 -20.18 -3.65 -6.08
C TYR A 44 -21.59 -3.75 -5.46
N GLY A 45 -22.55 -2.93 -5.92
CA GLY A 45 -23.88 -2.88 -5.35
C GLY A 45 -23.87 -2.46 -3.88
N SER A 46 -24.29 -3.36 -2.98
CA SER A 46 -24.30 -3.13 -1.53
C SER A 46 -22.97 -3.46 -0.83
N GLU A 47 -21.99 -4.00 -1.55
CA GLU A 47 -20.71 -4.43 -0.97
C GLU A 47 -19.81 -3.22 -0.68
N ALA A 48 -19.29 -3.13 0.55
CA ALA A 48 -18.44 -2.03 0.93
C ALA A 48 -17.02 -2.15 0.34
N LYS A 49 -16.39 -1.00 0.06
CA LYS A 49 -14.97 -0.93 -0.31
C LYS A 49 -14.09 -1.31 0.87
N ALA A 50 -13.03 -2.06 0.62
CA ALA A 50 -12.02 -2.35 1.62
C ALA A 50 -11.08 -1.16 1.86
N HIS A 51 -10.82 -0.36 0.83
CA HIS A 51 -9.90 0.77 0.91
C HIS A 51 -10.33 1.93 -0.01
N LYS A 52 -9.95 3.17 0.34
CA LYS A 52 -10.27 4.37 -0.47
C LYS A 52 -9.71 4.32 -1.90
N ARG A 53 -8.56 3.69 -2.08
CA ARG A 53 -7.86 3.54 -3.37
C ARG A 53 -8.14 2.19 -4.05
N GLU A 54 -9.17 1.47 -3.63
CA GLU A 54 -9.60 0.24 -4.27
C GLU A 54 -10.21 0.54 -5.63
N ILE A 55 -9.77 -0.18 -6.66
CA ILE A 55 -10.26 -0.03 -8.04
C ILE A 55 -11.29 -1.09 -8.42
N GLY A 56 -11.17 -2.29 -7.89
CA GLY A 56 -12.05 -3.39 -8.22
C GLY A 56 -11.60 -4.71 -7.61
N LYS A 57 -12.30 -5.77 -7.99
CA LYS A 57 -12.02 -7.13 -7.54
C LYS A 57 -12.04 -8.14 -8.70
N VAL A 58 -11.30 -9.23 -8.52
CA VAL A 58 -11.37 -10.43 -9.35
C VAL A 58 -11.53 -11.62 -8.41
N GLY A 59 -12.70 -12.23 -8.40
CA GLY A 59 -13.01 -13.31 -7.45
C GLY A 59 -12.87 -12.85 -5.99
N ALA A 60 -11.95 -13.48 -5.25
CA ALA A 60 -11.65 -13.15 -3.85
C ALA A 60 -10.54 -12.10 -3.69
N HIS A 61 -9.94 -11.60 -4.76
CA HIS A 61 -8.85 -10.65 -4.74
C HIS A 61 -9.35 -9.23 -4.98
N ARG A 62 -9.04 -8.31 -4.07
CA ARG A 62 -9.33 -6.87 -4.18
C ARG A 62 -8.05 -6.12 -4.47
N PHE A 63 -8.09 -5.18 -5.39
CA PHE A 63 -6.92 -4.45 -5.85
C PHE A 63 -6.93 -3.02 -5.34
N VAL A 64 -5.85 -2.65 -4.67
CA VAL A 64 -5.60 -1.31 -4.13
C VAL A 64 -4.37 -0.75 -4.81
N LEU A 65 -4.51 0.41 -5.42
CA LEU A 65 -3.39 1.07 -6.10
C LEU A 65 -2.70 2.07 -5.17
N SER A 66 -1.37 2.04 -5.16
CA SER A 66 -0.57 3.04 -4.47
C SER A 66 0.58 3.52 -5.35
N PRO A 67 0.72 4.85 -5.55
CA PRO A 67 1.87 5.41 -6.25
C PRO A 67 3.17 5.31 -5.41
N ASP A 68 3.03 5.04 -4.11
CA ASP A 68 4.16 4.99 -3.17
C ASP A 68 4.92 3.67 -3.23
N LEU A 69 4.36 2.65 -3.92
CA LEU A 69 5.06 1.38 -4.12
C LEU A 69 6.21 1.56 -5.12
N PRO A 70 7.44 1.16 -4.75
CA PRO A 70 8.58 1.32 -5.64
C PRO A 70 8.46 0.41 -6.86
N LYS A 71 8.88 0.95 -8.01
CA LYS A 71 9.17 0.16 -9.20
C LYS A 71 10.69 -0.03 -9.31
N ILE A 72 11.11 -1.19 -9.76
CA ILE A 72 12.52 -1.50 -9.98
C ILE A 72 12.82 -1.24 -11.46
N VAL A 73 13.44 -0.10 -11.73
CA VAL A 73 13.69 0.39 -13.08
C VAL A 73 14.75 -0.49 -13.78
N ASN A 74 14.47 -0.86 -15.02
CA ASN A 74 15.38 -1.61 -15.89
C ASN A 74 15.90 -2.94 -15.30
N SER A 75 15.12 -3.62 -14.49
CA SER A 75 15.54 -4.85 -13.81
C SER A 75 14.98 -6.14 -14.43
N GLY A 76 14.08 -6.02 -15.39
CA GLY A 76 13.45 -7.18 -16.02
C GLY A 76 14.14 -7.65 -17.29
N ALA A 77 13.43 -8.43 -18.10
CA ALA A 77 13.89 -8.93 -19.38
C ALA A 77 14.07 -7.80 -20.39
N SER A 78 14.76 -8.08 -21.50
CA SER A 78 14.87 -7.15 -22.64
C SER A 78 13.49 -6.76 -23.17
N VAL A 79 13.29 -5.49 -23.48
CA VAL A 79 12.02 -4.95 -23.99
C VAL A 79 11.57 -5.65 -25.26
N GLY A 80 12.49 -5.91 -26.20
CA GLY A 80 12.30 -6.79 -27.35
C GLY A 80 10.98 -6.66 -28.13
N GLY A 81 10.31 -5.52 -28.10
CA GLY A 81 9.01 -5.33 -28.73
C GLY A 81 7.82 -5.93 -27.97
N THR A 82 7.97 -6.21 -26.68
CA THR A 82 6.93 -6.82 -25.82
C THR A 82 5.76 -5.88 -25.50
N GLY A 83 5.87 -4.58 -25.76
CA GLY A 83 4.86 -3.59 -25.39
C GLY A 83 4.77 -3.36 -23.87
N LEU A 84 5.80 -3.73 -23.11
CA LEU A 84 5.88 -3.50 -21.67
C LEU A 84 6.59 -2.18 -21.36
N LEU A 85 6.25 -1.60 -20.20
CA LEU A 85 6.83 -0.35 -19.73
C LEU A 85 8.33 -0.50 -19.47
N SER A 86 9.11 0.46 -19.97
CA SER A 86 10.54 0.56 -19.74
C SER A 86 10.94 2.03 -19.64
N THR A 87 11.51 2.42 -18.50
CA THR A 87 12.05 3.77 -18.33
C THR A 87 13.36 3.98 -19.07
N GLY A 88 14.19 2.96 -19.21
CA GLY A 88 15.49 3.03 -19.88
C GLY A 88 15.53 2.57 -21.33
N GLY A 89 14.42 1.98 -21.84
CA GLY A 89 14.26 1.56 -23.22
C GLY A 89 14.96 0.25 -23.61
N SER A 90 15.79 -0.34 -22.75
CA SER A 90 16.51 -1.59 -23.02
C SER A 90 15.93 -2.81 -22.31
N THR A 91 15.55 -2.65 -21.08
CA THR A 91 14.95 -3.69 -20.21
C THR A 91 13.67 -3.17 -19.60
N ILE A 92 12.73 -4.05 -19.28
CA ILE A 92 11.44 -3.70 -18.71
C ILE A 92 11.59 -3.27 -17.24
N ASP A 93 10.68 -2.42 -16.79
CA ASP A 93 10.52 -2.07 -15.39
C ASP A 93 9.75 -3.18 -14.67
N VAL A 94 10.22 -3.56 -13.50
CA VAL A 94 9.59 -4.59 -12.67
C VAL A 94 8.77 -3.94 -11.57
N TYR A 95 7.53 -4.34 -11.48
CA TYR A 95 6.58 -3.90 -10.46
C TYR A 95 6.31 -5.03 -9.48
N GLN A 96 6.03 -4.65 -8.24
CA GLN A 96 5.71 -5.60 -7.19
C GLN A 96 4.24 -5.51 -6.81
N MET A 97 3.61 -6.65 -6.63
CA MET A 97 2.28 -6.78 -6.05
C MET A 97 2.37 -7.58 -4.76
N PHE A 98 1.89 -6.99 -3.68
CA PHE A 98 1.81 -7.64 -2.37
C PHE A 98 0.39 -8.11 -2.11
N THR A 99 0.22 -9.41 -2.03
CA THR A 99 -1.04 -10.03 -1.62
C THR A 99 -1.00 -10.28 -0.12
N VAL A 100 -1.94 -9.70 0.60
CA VAL A 100 -1.97 -9.70 2.06
C VAL A 100 -3.28 -10.30 2.55
N ALA A 101 -3.19 -11.27 3.45
CA ALA A 101 -4.32 -11.83 4.19
C ALA A 101 -4.46 -11.14 5.57
N LYS A 102 -5.55 -11.45 6.26
CA LYS A 102 -5.80 -10.95 7.62
C LYS A 102 -4.69 -11.40 8.58
N TYR A 103 -4.22 -10.47 9.42
CA TYR A 103 -3.15 -10.72 10.40
C TYR A 103 -1.78 -11.10 9.80
N ALA A 104 -1.56 -10.88 8.52
CA ALA A 104 -0.27 -11.15 7.89
C ALA A 104 0.84 -10.23 8.41
N TRP A 105 0.49 -8.99 8.72
CA TRP A 105 1.39 -8.01 9.31
C TRP A 105 0.62 -7.09 10.27
N GLY A 106 1.33 -6.39 11.12
CA GLY A 106 0.75 -5.44 12.05
C GLY A 106 1.73 -4.38 12.49
N HIS A 107 1.18 -3.32 13.07
CA HIS A 107 1.95 -2.29 13.76
C HIS A 107 2.12 -2.65 15.22
N VAL A 108 3.32 -2.47 15.73
CA VAL A 108 3.62 -2.63 17.15
C VAL A 108 3.86 -1.26 17.76
N ALA A 109 2.96 -0.84 18.64
CA ALA A 109 3.12 0.40 19.39
C ALA A 109 4.16 0.23 20.50
N PHE A 110 5.05 1.21 20.65
CA PHE A 110 6.04 1.20 21.72
C PHE A 110 5.41 1.72 23.03
N ARG A 111 5.36 0.87 24.06
CA ARG A 111 4.80 1.19 25.40
C ARG A 111 3.38 1.79 25.37
N GLY A 112 2.54 1.36 24.42
CA GLY A 112 1.19 1.90 24.26
C GLY A 112 1.14 3.31 23.63
N MET A 113 2.25 3.83 23.13
CA MET A 113 2.32 5.08 22.36
C MET A 113 2.06 4.79 20.89
N ASP A 114 0.80 4.73 20.53
CA ASP A 114 0.31 4.53 19.15
C ASP A 114 -0.02 5.86 18.44
N ALA A 115 0.10 6.97 19.16
CA ALA A 115 -0.14 8.31 18.65
C ALA A 115 1.15 9.15 18.60
N ILE A 116 1.11 10.17 17.76
CA ILE A 116 2.18 11.17 17.69
C ILE A 116 2.09 12.05 18.93
N ASP A 117 3.16 12.12 19.71
CA ASP A 117 3.28 13.05 20.83
C ASP A 117 3.77 14.42 20.31
N TYR A 118 2.90 15.40 20.35
CA TYR A 118 3.18 16.76 19.91
C TYR A 118 3.62 17.63 21.07
N ASN A 119 4.78 18.24 20.95
CA ASN A 119 5.24 19.28 21.87
C ASN A 119 5.32 20.62 21.13
N HIS A 120 4.59 21.61 21.65
CA HIS A 120 4.57 22.97 21.13
C HIS A 120 5.01 23.96 22.20
N ILE A 121 6.10 24.66 21.93
CA ILE A 121 6.58 25.77 22.74
C ILE A 121 6.23 27.04 21.98
N PRO A 122 5.29 27.87 22.48
CA PRO A 122 4.92 29.11 21.83
C PRO A 122 6.04 30.14 21.85
N VAL A 123 5.98 31.10 20.95
CA VAL A 123 6.74 32.36 21.01
C VAL A 123 6.41 33.04 22.35
N ASP A 124 7.32 33.80 22.94
CA ASP A 124 7.27 34.46 24.26
C ASP A 124 7.68 33.55 25.45
N LYS A 125 8.05 32.30 25.21
CA LYS A 125 8.59 31.44 26.26
C LYS A 125 10.11 31.48 26.26
N VAL A 126 10.66 32.13 27.28
CA VAL A 126 12.12 32.26 27.47
C VAL A 126 12.72 30.89 27.79
N ASP A 127 13.76 30.49 27.05
CA ASP A 127 14.56 29.29 27.26
C ASP A 127 16.07 29.63 27.18
N LYS A 128 16.92 28.70 27.62
CA LYS A 128 18.39 28.86 27.54
C LYS A 128 18.91 29.11 26.14
N SER A 129 18.25 28.55 25.11
CA SER A 129 18.59 28.71 23.70
C SER A 129 18.01 29.97 23.07
N ASP A 130 17.00 30.55 23.69
CA ASP A 130 16.30 31.76 23.26
C ASP A 130 15.92 32.63 24.45
N PRO A 131 16.87 33.42 24.98
CA PRO A 131 16.63 34.24 26.15
C PRO A 131 15.73 35.47 25.88
N THR A 132 15.46 35.77 24.62
CA THR A 132 14.54 36.85 24.21
C THR A 132 13.12 36.37 23.96
N GLY A 133 12.91 35.04 23.82
CA GLY A 133 11.60 34.49 23.54
C GLY A 133 11.05 34.78 22.16
N GLU A 134 11.91 35.01 21.19
CA GLU A 134 11.49 35.34 19.81
C GLU A 134 11.17 34.14 18.95
N ARG A 135 11.49 32.90 19.42
CA ARG A 135 11.35 31.66 18.67
C ARG A 135 10.34 30.72 19.32
N GLY A 136 9.46 30.20 18.50
CA GLY A 136 8.60 29.07 18.85
C GLY A 136 9.14 27.78 18.28
N TYR A 137 8.91 26.66 18.97
CA TYR A 137 9.32 25.33 18.53
C TYR A 137 8.10 24.42 18.49
N CYS A 138 8.00 23.63 17.41
CA CYS A 138 7.05 22.55 17.29
C CYS A 138 7.81 21.26 16.99
N SER A 139 7.61 20.25 17.80
CA SER A 139 8.22 18.94 17.60
C SER A 139 7.19 17.83 17.73
N GLY A 140 7.38 16.75 16.97
CA GLY A 140 6.57 15.55 17.05
C GLY A 140 7.47 14.34 17.22
N THR A 141 7.12 13.47 18.18
CA THR A 141 7.81 12.18 18.39
C THR A 141 6.80 11.07 18.18
N PHE A 142 7.16 10.09 17.34
CA PHE A 142 6.38 8.88 17.17
C PHE A 142 7.29 7.65 17.09
N TYR A 143 6.73 6.53 17.49
CA TYR A 143 7.41 5.24 17.39
C TYR A 143 6.50 4.31 16.59
N ASP A 144 7.01 3.79 15.48
CA ASP A 144 6.28 2.89 14.61
C ASP A 144 7.20 1.77 14.14
N VAL A 145 6.73 0.54 14.31
CA VAL A 145 7.40 -0.66 13.80
C VAL A 145 6.37 -1.55 13.12
N GLY A 146 6.59 -1.81 11.84
CA GLY A 146 5.85 -2.82 11.10
C GLY A 146 6.49 -4.20 11.31
N LEU A 147 5.69 -5.18 11.69
CA LEU A 147 6.13 -6.57 11.87
C LEU A 147 5.30 -7.50 10.99
N VAL A 148 5.98 -8.35 10.22
CA VAL A 148 5.34 -9.46 9.52
C VAL A 148 5.06 -10.56 10.54
N THR A 149 3.78 -10.83 10.80
CA THR A 149 3.34 -11.82 11.79
C THR A 149 3.48 -13.23 11.25
N ASN A 150 3.13 -13.43 9.98
CA ASN A 150 3.22 -14.75 9.34
C ASN A 150 3.52 -14.59 7.84
N HIS A 151 4.68 -15.09 7.44
CA HIS A 151 5.11 -15.07 6.03
C HIS A 151 4.22 -15.94 5.12
N GLY A 152 3.58 -16.98 5.64
CA GLY A 152 2.65 -17.81 4.87
C GLY A 152 1.34 -17.10 4.50
N TRP A 153 1.05 -15.94 5.11
CA TRP A 153 -0.15 -15.15 4.87
C TRP A 153 0.09 -13.93 3.98
N MET A 154 1.28 -13.83 3.45
CA MET A 154 1.69 -12.81 2.48
C MET A 154 2.31 -13.47 1.26
N ALA A 155 2.10 -12.87 0.10
CA ALA A 155 2.79 -13.23 -1.13
C ALA A 155 3.24 -11.96 -1.84
N ALA A 156 4.45 -11.99 -2.41
CA ALA A 156 4.95 -10.97 -3.30
C ALA A 156 5.05 -11.56 -4.71
N THR A 157 4.52 -10.84 -5.69
CA THR A 157 4.58 -11.22 -7.10
C THR A 157 5.25 -10.10 -7.87
N GLU A 158 6.23 -10.42 -8.69
CA GLU A 158 6.90 -9.49 -9.59
C GLU A 158 6.37 -9.65 -11.01
N PHE A 159 6.11 -8.53 -11.67
CA PHE A 159 5.56 -8.51 -13.03
C PHE A 159 5.94 -7.22 -13.79
N GLY A 160 5.78 -7.25 -15.11
CA GLY A 160 5.88 -6.07 -15.95
C GLY A 160 4.50 -5.51 -16.26
N CYS A 161 4.37 -4.20 -16.39
CA CYS A 161 3.14 -3.52 -16.80
C CYS A 161 3.15 -3.22 -18.30
N SER A 162 1.98 -3.30 -18.94
CA SER A 162 1.80 -2.93 -20.33
C SER A 162 2.00 -1.43 -20.54
N SER A 163 2.70 -1.07 -21.62
CA SER A 163 2.74 0.31 -22.11
C SER A 163 1.38 0.66 -22.69
N LEU A 164 0.75 1.69 -22.16
CA LEU A 164 -0.47 2.27 -22.76
C LEU A 164 -0.04 3.14 -23.94
N THR A 165 0.07 2.56 -25.12
CA THR A 165 0.21 3.28 -26.39
C THR A 165 -1.13 3.45 -27.06
#